data_6cf7abdfe16a2dc162f78aa5e61b8f27
#
_entry.id   6cf7abdfe16a2dc162f78aa5e61b8f27
#
_cell.length_a   1.000
_cell.length_b   1.000
_cell.length_c   1.000
_cell.angle_alpha   90.00
_cell.angle_beta   90.00
_cell.angle_gamma   90.00
#
_symmetry.space_group_name_H-M   'P 1'
#
loop_
_entity.id
_entity.type
_entity.pdbx_description
1 polymer ?
#
loop_
_entity_poly.entity_id
_entity_poly.type
_entity_poly.pdbx_seq_one_letter_code
_entity_poly.pdbx_strand_id
1 'polypeptide(L)'
;MEKLPIQFALLFAGVAVILAQTPAADTLPNIHLLSEAGPTFRIDSAELPNPLTLIAYGDQRFTDPANTRQTNPRIRQWLVNQIAKEHPAAVIMNGDVPLAGNVANDYAVFAAETKVWRDLHLHVFPTLGNHEFRGGPEPALENWWNAFPPMRNRRWYSAQFGSRVYLLALDSDTSLLPGSDQARWIEQQIGGLPASIDFVIVTLHHPPVADIQQHIEVDHNPRPNEIALREYLSKAAQTCHASFLVSAGHTHNYERNIVDGVMYLVSGGGGAPPYFVERTPEDLYKSILFPNYHYVKLTVEKDRLHGAMYRVENPEVENLSVELKDTFDVAVKAR
;
A
#
# COMPACT_ATOMS: atom_id res chain seq x y z
N MET A 1 -7.78 42.61 -68.89
CA MET A 1 -6.88 42.24 -67.78
C MET A 1 -7.77 41.78 -66.65
N GLU A 2 -8.08 40.49 -66.65
CA GLU A 2 -8.90 39.83 -65.67
C GLU A 2 -8.06 39.35 -64.53
N LYS A 3 -8.48 39.65 -63.28
CA LYS A 3 -7.85 39.15 -62.08
C LYS A 3 -8.48 37.85 -61.66
N LEU A 4 -7.72 36.73 -61.66
CA LEU A 4 -8.11 35.48 -61.06
C LEU A 4 -8.05 35.61 -59.53
N PRO A 5 -9.02 35.02 -58.78
CA PRO A 5 -8.91 34.90 -57.31
C PRO A 5 -8.10 33.67 -56.94
N ILE A 6 -7.13 33.90 -56.03
CA ILE A 6 -6.37 32.79 -55.37
C ILE A 6 -7.24 32.20 -54.30
N GLN A 7 -7.65 30.94 -54.47
CA GLN A 7 -8.28 30.16 -53.41
C GLN A 7 -7.19 29.56 -52.49
N PHE A 8 -7.20 29.99 -51.25
CA PHE A 8 -6.44 29.33 -50.17
C PHE A 8 -7.21 28.09 -49.70
N ALA A 9 -6.69 26.92 -50.01
CA ALA A 9 -7.15 25.67 -49.41
C ALA A 9 -6.52 25.50 -48.02
N LEU A 10 -7.30 25.67 -46.95
CA LEU A 10 -6.93 25.29 -45.62
C LEU A 10 -6.96 23.77 -45.48
N LEU A 11 -5.78 23.14 -45.45
CA LEU A 11 -5.65 21.76 -45.03
C LEU A 11 -5.81 21.72 -43.50
N PHE A 12 -6.95 21.24 -43.02
CA PHE A 12 -7.09 20.79 -41.65
C PHE A 12 -6.37 19.43 -41.49
N ALA A 13 -5.15 19.48 -40.94
CA ALA A 13 -4.51 18.27 -40.41
C ALA A 13 -5.24 17.87 -39.14
N GLY A 14 -6.14 16.91 -39.23
CA GLY A 14 -6.77 16.28 -38.08
C GLY A 14 -5.69 15.55 -37.28
N VAL A 15 -5.29 16.10 -36.15
CA VAL A 15 -4.53 15.36 -35.14
C VAL A 15 -5.49 14.36 -34.52
N ALA A 16 -5.40 13.10 -34.95
CA ALA A 16 -6.04 12.01 -34.26
C ALA A 16 -5.35 11.88 -32.90
N VAL A 17 -6.00 12.39 -31.86
CA VAL A 17 -5.67 12.08 -30.49
C VAL A 17 -6.00 10.59 -30.31
N ILE A 18 -5.01 9.73 -30.44
CA ILE A 18 -5.10 8.36 -29.99
C ILE A 18 -5.18 8.47 -28.46
N LEU A 19 -6.41 8.48 -27.93
CA LEU A 19 -6.66 8.17 -26.53
C LEU A 19 -6.11 6.76 -26.34
N ALA A 20 -4.91 6.67 -25.76
CA ALA A 20 -4.40 5.42 -25.25
C ALA A 20 -5.46 4.90 -24.26
N GLN A 21 -6.25 3.92 -24.69
CA GLN A 21 -7.09 3.17 -23.77
C GLN A 21 -6.13 2.55 -22.77
N THR A 22 -6.14 3.08 -21.54
CA THR A 22 -5.57 2.36 -20.41
C THR A 22 -6.12 0.94 -20.48
N PRO A 23 -5.27 -0.09 -20.52
CA PRO A 23 -5.76 -1.45 -20.52
C PRO A 23 -6.68 -1.58 -19.31
N ALA A 24 -7.94 -1.96 -19.57
CA ALA A 24 -8.88 -2.26 -18.52
C ALA A 24 -8.16 -3.19 -17.53
N ALA A 25 -8.06 -2.76 -16.30
CA ALA A 25 -7.43 -3.54 -15.27
C ALA A 25 -8.34 -4.72 -14.93
N ASP A 26 -8.24 -5.79 -15.72
CA ASP A 26 -8.67 -7.14 -15.34
C ASP A 26 -7.73 -7.66 -14.25
N THR A 27 -7.57 -6.86 -13.17
CA THR A 27 -6.50 -7.05 -12.21
C THR A 27 -6.93 -7.85 -11.00
N LEU A 28 -8.20 -8.22 -10.90
CA LEU A 28 -8.67 -9.00 -9.75
C LEU A 28 -9.66 -10.07 -10.24
N PRO A 29 -9.17 -11.15 -10.88
CA PRO A 29 -10.02 -12.30 -11.10
C PRO A 29 -10.49 -12.83 -9.74
N ASN A 30 -11.79 -13.11 -9.61
CA ASN A 30 -12.42 -13.73 -8.44
C ASN A 30 -12.56 -12.87 -7.16
N ILE A 31 -12.52 -11.53 -7.25
CA ILE A 31 -12.99 -10.70 -6.14
C ILE A 31 -14.50 -10.49 -6.26
N HIS A 32 -15.22 -10.99 -5.27
CA HIS A 32 -16.66 -10.76 -5.15
C HIS A 32 -16.93 -9.50 -4.33
N LEU A 33 -17.57 -8.49 -4.95
CA LEU A 33 -18.04 -7.31 -4.23
C LEU A 33 -19.24 -7.71 -3.35
N LEU A 34 -19.09 -7.54 -2.03
CA LEU A 34 -20.15 -7.85 -1.07
C LEU A 34 -20.84 -6.56 -0.58
N SER A 35 -22.00 -6.74 0.06
CA SER A 35 -22.77 -5.62 0.63
C SER A 35 -22.05 -5.00 1.84
N GLU A 36 -22.44 -3.78 2.24
CA GLU A 36 -21.79 -2.97 3.29
C GLU A 36 -21.67 -3.61 4.68
N ALA A 37 -22.41 -4.69 4.96
CA ALA A 37 -22.40 -5.37 6.26
C ALA A 37 -21.28 -6.43 6.43
N GLY A 38 -20.39 -6.60 5.43
CA GLY A 38 -19.31 -7.57 5.46
C GLY A 38 -18.03 -7.00 4.84
N PRO A 39 -17.05 -7.85 4.48
CA PRO A 39 -15.88 -7.40 3.77
C PRO A 39 -16.28 -6.83 2.40
N THR A 40 -15.60 -5.75 1.98
CA THR A 40 -15.80 -5.17 0.64
C THR A 40 -15.45 -6.20 -0.44
N PHE A 41 -14.37 -6.95 -0.21
CA PHE A 41 -13.88 -8.00 -1.10
C PHE A 41 -13.68 -9.31 -0.34
N ARG A 42 -13.86 -10.43 -1.04
CA ARG A 42 -13.56 -11.75 -0.50
C ARG A 42 -12.79 -12.57 -1.52
N ILE A 43 -11.74 -13.24 -1.05
CA ILE A 43 -10.99 -14.25 -1.77
C ILE A 43 -11.21 -15.55 -1.03
N ASP A 44 -11.77 -16.53 -1.70
CA ASP A 44 -12.13 -17.82 -1.07
C ASP A 44 -10.90 -18.66 -0.76
N SER A 45 -10.98 -19.47 0.31
CA SER A 45 -9.85 -20.33 0.75
C SER A 45 -9.35 -21.27 -0.34
N ALA A 46 -10.23 -21.68 -1.27
CA ALA A 46 -9.86 -22.57 -2.37
C ALA A 46 -8.97 -21.90 -3.43
N GLU A 47 -8.94 -20.57 -3.45
CA GLU A 47 -8.14 -19.77 -4.39
C GLU A 47 -6.80 -19.32 -3.78
N LEU A 48 -6.63 -19.53 -2.48
CA LEU A 48 -5.44 -19.07 -1.75
C LEU A 48 -4.38 -20.18 -1.66
N PRO A 49 -3.09 -19.82 -1.79
CA PRO A 49 -2.00 -20.76 -1.53
C PRO A 49 -1.98 -21.18 -0.04
N ASN A 50 -1.40 -22.33 0.22
CA ASN A 50 -1.14 -22.78 1.58
C ASN A 50 0.35 -23.11 1.74
N PRO A 51 1.10 -22.37 2.59
CA PRO A 51 0.62 -21.28 3.45
C PRO A 51 0.19 -20.02 2.67
N LEU A 52 -0.77 -19.28 3.23
CA LEU A 52 -1.15 -17.97 2.70
C LEU A 52 0.02 -16.99 2.92
N THR A 53 0.49 -16.38 1.84
CA THR A 53 1.56 -15.38 1.86
C THR A 53 1.06 -14.08 1.29
N LEU A 54 1.32 -12.98 1.99
CA LEU A 54 1.03 -11.61 1.57
C LEU A 54 2.32 -10.80 1.59
N ILE A 55 2.42 -9.78 0.74
CA ILE A 55 3.50 -8.79 0.77
C ILE A 55 2.93 -7.44 1.17
N ALA A 56 3.63 -6.70 2.04
CA ALA A 56 3.31 -5.34 2.41
C ALA A 56 4.53 -4.43 2.20
N TYR A 57 4.35 -3.30 1.52
CA TYR A 57 5.34 -2.23 1.36
C TYR A 57 4.69 -0.97 0.81
N GLY A 58 5.30 0.21 1.00
CA GLY A 58 4.77 1.50 0.57
C GLY A 58 5.81 2.35 -0.15
N ASP A 59 5.39 3.56 -0.57
CA ASP A 59 6.27 4.63 -1.05
C ASP A 59 7.03 4.25 -2.33
N GLN A 60 6.32 3.61 -3.26
CA GLN A 60 6.90 3.20 -4.53
C GLN A 60 7.18 4.39 -5.45
N ARG A 61 6.29 5.39 -5.43
CA ARG A 61 6.36 6.61 -6.24
C ARG A 61 6.61 6.32 -7.71
N PHE A 62 5.73 5.50 -8.31
CA PHE A 62 5.77 5.26 -9.75
C PHE A 62 5.65 6.59 -10.49
N THR A 63 6.59 6.83 -11.39
CA THR A 63 6.66 7.99 -12.29
C THR A 63 7.64 7.69 -13.40
N ASP A 64 7.80 8.62 -14.35
CA ASP A 64 8.75 8.51 -15.45
C ASP A 64 10.10 8.00 -14.94
N PRO A 65 10.63 6.90 -15.48
CA PRO A 65 11.94 6.35 -15.08
C PRO A 65 13.13 7.32 -15.24
N ALA A 66 12.99 8.38 -16.02
CA ALA A 66 13.99 9.45 -16.08
C ALA A 66 14.02 10.32 -14.80
N ASN A 67 12.97 10.27 -13.96
CA ASN A 67 12.92 11.03 -12.71
C ASN A 67 13.63 10.28 -11.56
N THR A 68 14.96 10.30 -11.58
CA THR A 68 15.78 9.64 -10.56
C THR A 68 15.93 10.45 -9.27
N ARG A 69 15.43 11.69 -9.24
CA ARG A 69 15.52 12.56 -8.07
C ARG A 69 14.44 12.26 -7.03
N GLN A 70 13.24 11.91 -7.46
CA GLN A 70 12.05 11.74 -6.62
C GLN A 70 11.76 10.26 -6.30
N THR A 71 12.43 9.36 -7.00
CA THR A 71 12.30 7.91 -6.85
C THR A 71 13.58 7.22 -7.35
N ASN A 72 13.79 5.97 -6.98
CA ASN A 72 14.79 5.10 -7.58
C ASN A 72 14.10 4.08 -8.50
N PRO A 73 13.93 4.38 -9.79
CA PRO A 73 13.16 3.52 -10.71
C PRO A 73 13.81 2.14 -10.89
N ARG A 74 15.14 2.03 -10.79
CA ARG A 74 15.84 0.75 -10.88
C ARG A 74 15.48 -0.17 -9.72
N ILE A 75 15.53 0.36 -8.48
CA ILE A 75 15.19 -0.40 -7.28
C ILE A 75 13.70 -0.73 -7.26
N ARG A 76 12.84 0.25 -7.54
CA ARG A 76 11.39 0.07 -7.61
C ARG A 76 11.00 -1.07 -8.54
N GLN A 77 11.48 -1.04 -9.78
CA GLN A 77 11.19 -2.09 -10.77
C GLN A 77 11.78 -3.45 -10.36
N TRP A 78 12.98 -3.45 -9.78
CA TRP A 78 13.60 -4.68 -9.30
C TRP A 78 12.80 -5.31 -8.16
N LEU A 79 12.32 -4.49 -7.20
CA LEU A 79 11.45 -4.94 -6.10
C LEU A 79 10.15 -5.54 -6.64
N VAL A 80 9.51 -4.92 -7.64
CA VAL A 80 8.32 -5.47 -8.31
C VAL A 80 8.59 -6.89 -8.82
N ASN A 81 9.71 -7.10 -9.51
CA ASN A 81 10.09 -8.41 -10.03
C ASN A 81 10.48 -9.40 -8.92
N GLN A 82 11.13 -8.92 -7.84
CA GLN A 82 11.49 -9.74 -6.70
C GLN A 82 10.24 -10.20 -5.94
N ILE A 83 9.27 -9.31 -5.72
CA ILE A 83 7.97 -9.64 -5.10
C ILE A 83 7.23 -10.68 -5.94
N ALA A 84 7.26 -10.57 -7.26
CA ALA A 84 6.64 -11.58 -8.14
C ALA A 84 7.22 -12.98 -7.94
N LYS A 85 8.52 -13.11 -7.65
CA LYS A 85 9.18 -14.39 -7.38
C LYS A 85 8.78 -15.02 -6.03
N GLU A 86 8.26 -14.21 -5.11
CA GLU A 86 7.72 -14.72 -3.84
C GLU A 86 6.37 -15.44 -4.02
N HIS A 87 5.72 -15.31 -5.17
CA HIS A 87 4.40 -15.85 -5.47
C HIS A 87 3.36 -15.59 -4.37
N PRO A 88 3.20 -14.34 -3.87
CA PRO A 88 2.24 -14.06 -2.83
C PRO A 88 0.81 -14.16 -3.37
N ALA A 89 -0.16 -14.40 -2.48
CA ALA A 89 -1.59 -14.29 -2.84
C ALA A 89 -1.98 -12.84 -3.11
N ALA A 90 -1.35 -11.89 -2.41
CA ALA A 90 -1.64 -10.48 -2.60
C ALA A 90 -0.44 -9.59 -2.24
N VAL A 91 -0.45 -8.38 -2.84
CA VAL A 91 0.43 -7.27 -2.51
C VAL A 91 -0.42 -6.16 -1.88
N ILE A 92 -0.10 -5.79 -0.66
CA ILE A 92 -0.67 -4.67 0.10
C ILE A 92 0.26 -3.47 -0.10
N MET A 93 -0.27 -2.39 -0.65
CA MET A 93 0.52 -1.17 -0.93
C MET A 93 0.12 -0.08 0.05
N ASN A 94 1.07 0.33 0.91
CA ASN A 94 0.85 1.25 2.02
C ASN A 94 0.81 2.74 1.60
N GLY A 95 0.26 3.06 0.41
CA GLY A 95 0.16 4.42 -0.11
C GLY A 95 1.42 4.93 -0.81
N ASP A 96 1.33 6.14 -1.36
CA ASP A 96 2.35 6.79 -2.19
C ASP A 96 2.74 5.91 -3.40
N VAL A 97 1.72 5.33 -4.05
CA VAL A 97 1.88 4.50 -5.25
C VAL A 97 2.39 5.35 -6.42
N PRO A 98 1.71 6.45 -6.84
CA PRO A 98 2.27 7.38 -7.82
C PRO A 98 3.21 8.38 -7.15
N LEU A 99 4.02 9.07 -7.92
CA LEU A 99 4.69 10.29 -7.46
C LEU A 99 3.70 11.45 -7.29
N ALA A 100 2.70 11.54 -8.17
CA ALA A 100 1.66 12.57 -8.08
C ALA A 100 0.32 12.05 -8.64
N GLY A 101 -0.69 11.99 -7.79
CA GLY A 101 -2.00 11.42 -8.13
C GLY A 101 -2.73 12.10 -9.28
N ASN A 102 -2.51 13.40 -9.49
CA ASN A 102 -3.08 14.11 -10.64
C ASN A 102 -2.38 13.82 -11.99
N VAL A 103 -1.27 13.08 -11.98
CA VAL A 103 -0.51 12.71 -13.18
C VAL A 103 -0.89 11.31 -13.62
N ALA A 104 -1.80 11.18 -14.58
CA ALA A 104 -2.26 9.89 -15.10
C ALA A 104 -1.11 9.01 -15.64
N ASN A 105 -0.02 9.63 -16.14
CA ASN A 105 1.16 8.90 -16.60
C ASN A 105 1.86 8.13 -15.48
N ASP A 106 1.83 8.60 -14.24
CA ASP A 106 2.43 7.89 -13.10
C ASP A 106 1.74 6.55 -12.87
N TYR A 107 0.41 6.50 -13.02
CA TYR A 107 -0.36 5.24 -12.99
C TYR A 107 -0.13 4.38 -14.24
N ALA A 108 0.14 4.98 -15.40
CA ALA A 108 0.53 4.21 -16.58
C ALA A 108 1.90 3.54 -16.38
N VAL A 109 2.85 4.21 -15.75
CA VAL A 109 4.14 3.61 -15.35
C VAL A 109 3.93 2.48 -14.33
N PHE A 110 3.09 2.70 -13.30
CA PHE A 110 2.67 1.64 -12.38
C PHE A 110 2.14 0.42 -13.15
N ALA A 111 1.19 0.63 -14.04
CA ALA A 111 0.60 -0.45 -14.83
C ALA A 111 1.64 -1.17 -15.71
N ALA A 112 2.58 -0.44 -16.30
CA ALA A 112 3.63 -1.03 -17.12
C ALA A 112 4.64 -1.85 -16.30
N GLU A 113 5.18 -1.27 -15.22
CA GLU A 113 6.18 -1.92 -14.39
C GLU A 113 5.63 -3.13 -13.62
N THR A 114 4.35 -3.08 -13.17
CA THR A 114 3.70 -4.19 -12.45
C THR A 114 3.00 -5.21 -13.36
N LYS A 115 3.26 -5.17 -14.66
CA LYS A 115 2.66 -6.14 -15.61
C LYS A 115 2.87 -7.59 -15.16
N VAL A 116 4.03 -7.91 -14.62
CA VAL A 116 4.35 -9.25 -14.11
C VAL A 116 3.39 -9.72 -13.01
N TRP A 117 2.87 -8.82 -12.16
CA TRP A 117 1.88 -9.18 -11.14
C TRP A 117 0.54 -9.57 -11.77
N ARG A 118 0.10 -8.85 -12.82
CA ARG A 118 -1.13 -9.18 -13.55
C ARG A 118 -0.98 -10.51 -14.31
N ASP A 119 0.17 -10.73 -14.94
CA ASP A 119 0.46 -11.99 -15.63
C ASP A 119 0.44 -13.19 -14.68
N LEU A 120 0.79 -12.97 -13.39
CA LEU A 120 0.72 -13.97 -12.32
C LEU A 120 -0.61 -13.96 -11.53
N HIS A 121 -1.57 -13.13 -11.94
CA HIS A 121 -2.87 -12.96 -11.27
C HIS A 121 -2.76 -12.60 -9.78
N LEU A 122 -1.74 -11.82 -9.39
CA LEU A 122 -1.60 -11.35 -8.02
C LEU A 122 -2.67 -10.30 -7.70
N HIS A 123 -3.32 -10.45 -6.56
CA HIS A 123 -4.22 -9.43 -6.05
C HIS A 123 -3.42 -8.22 -5.54
N VAL A 124 -3.92 -7.00 -5.78
CA VAL A 124 -3.28 -5.76 -5.32
C VAL A 124 -4.28 -4.96 -4.49
N PHE A 125 -3.90 -4.61 -3.26
CA PHE A 125 -4.71 -3.86 -2.31
C PHE A 125 -3.99 -2.56 -1.93
N PRO A 126 -4.22 -1.45 -2.69
CA PRO A 126 -3.57 -0.17 -2.44
C PRO A 126 -4.32 0.64 -1.39
N THR A 127 -3.60 1.43 -0.59
CA THR A 127 -4.16 2.55 0.18
C THR A 127 -3.81 3.88 -0.47
N LEU A 128 -4.54 4.92 -0.08
CA LEU A 128 -4.23 6.29 -0.45
C LEU A 128 -3.16 6.85 0.50
N GLY A 129 -2.18 7.57 -0.06
CA GLY A 129 -1.22 8.36 0.67
C GLY A 129 -1.27 9.84 0.25
N ASN A 130 -0.42 10.68 0.80
CA ASN A 130 -0.44 12.10 0.49
C ASN A 130 -0.01 12.41 -0.96
N HIS A 131 0.76 11.53 -1.59
CA HIS A 131 1.13 11.66 -2.99
C HIS A 131 -0.04 11.39 -3.94
N GLU A 132 -0.99 10.55 -3.56
CA GLU A 132 -2.23 10.35 -4.29
C GLU A 132 -3.05 11.64 -4.39
N PHE A 133 -2.90 12.60 -3.48
CA PHE A 133 -3.64 13.87 -3.49
C PHE A 133 -2.84 15.05 -4.08
N ARG A 134 -1.61 14.84 -4.53
CA ARG A 134 -0.83 15.89 -5.20
C ARG A 134 -1.53 16.39 -6.46
N GLY A 135 -1.61 17.72 -6.59
CA GLY A 135 -2.28 18.39 -7.69
C GLY A 135 -3.80 18.54 -7.54
N GLY A 136 -4.34 18.21 -6.38
CA GLY A 136 -5.74 18.36 -6.00
C GLY A 136 -6.52 17.06 -5.97
N PRO A 137 -7.52 16.96 -5.08
CA PRO A 137 -8.17 15.68 -4.79
C PRO A 137 -9.03 15.13 -5.93
N GLU A 138 -9.76 15.97 -6.68
CA GLU A 138 -10.69 15.49 -7.71
C GLU A 138 -10.00 14.76 -8.88
N PRO A 139 -9.02 15.37 -9.58
CA PRO A 139 -8.34 14.65 -10.65
C PRO A 139 -7.50 13.48 -10.13
N ALA A 140 -6.96 13.59 -8.92
CA ALA A 140 -6.15 12.56 -8.30
C ALA A 140 -6.95 11.31 -7.99
N LEU A 141 -8.11 11.43 -7.33
CA LEU A 141 -8.99 10.30 -7.04
C LEU A 141 -9.54 9.64 -8.30
N GLU A 142 -9.88 10.43 -9.34
CA GLU A 142 -10.33 9.84 -10.60
C GLU A 142 -9.22 9.00 -11.27
N ASN A 143 -7.98 9.47 -11.27
CA ASN A 143 -6.84 8.70 -11.77
C ASN A 143 -6.61 7.43 -10.95
N TRP A 144 -6.72 7.53 -9.61
CA TRP A 144 -6.58 6.37 -8.72
C TRP A 144 -7.66 5.32 -8.97
N TRP A 145 -8.93 5.74 -9.10
CA TRP A 145 -10.03 4.82 -9.42
C TRP A 145 -9.92 4.23 -10.82
N ASN A 146 -9.33 4.96 -11.78
CA ASN A 146 -9.06 4.41 -13.11
C ASN A 146 -7.93 3.37 -13.08
N ALA A 147 -6.93 3.56 -12.21
CA ALA A 147 -5.86 2.58 -11.99
C ALA A 147 -6.34 1.35 -11.20
N PHE A 148 -7.29 1.55 -10.28
CA PHE A 148 -7.84 0.50 -9.41
C PHE A 148 -9.39 0.46 -9.50
N PRO A 149 -9.96 0.02 -10.63
CA PRO A 149 -11.41 0.08 -10.88
C PRO A 149 -12.28 -0.58 -9.81
N PRO A 150 -11.88 -1.70 -9.15
CA PRO A 150 -12.67 -2.28 -8.06
C PRO A 150 -12.86 -1.36 -6.85
N MET A 151 -11.98 -0.34 -6.70
CA MET A 151 -12.04 0.63 -5.61
C MET A 151 -12.88 1.87 -5.96
N ARG A 152 -13.52 1.90 -7.14
CA ARG A 152 -14.27 3.09 -7.58
C ARG A 152 -15.28 3.58 -6.55
N ASN A 153 -15.25 4.88 -6.29
CA ASN A 153 -16.06 5.58 -5.29
C ASN A 153 -15.78 5.18 -3.82
N ARG A 154 -14.65 4.48 -3.56
CA ARG A 154 -14.20 4.14 -2.21
C ARG A 154 -12.87 4.81 -1.93
N ARG A 155 -12.66 5.24 -0.70
CA ARG A 155 -11.39 5.74 -0.18
C ARG A 155 -10.80 4.78 0.86
N TRP A 156 -11.67 3.98 1.50
CA TRP A 156 -11.29 2.87 2.39
C TRP A 156 -12.17 1.65 2.08
N TYR A 157 -11.67 0.51 2.41
CA TYR A 157 -12.33 -0.77 2.12
C TYR A 157 -11.75 -1.90 2.98
N SER A 158 -12.40 -3.06 2.93
CA SER A 158 -11.91 -4.28 3.58
C SER A 158 -11.81 -5.44 2.61
N ALA A 159 -10.91 -6.39 2.91
CA ALA A 159 -10.81 -7.64 2.17
C ALA A 159 -10.66 -8.82 3.14
N GLN A 160 -11.34 -9.92 2.84
CA GLN A 160 -11.20 -11.15 3.59
C GLN A 160 -10.45 -12.20 2.76
N PHE A 161 -9.36 -12.73 3.31
CA PHE A 161 -8.59 -13.82 2.70
C PHE A 161 -8.93 -15.13 3.39
N GLY A 162 -9.73 -15.94 2.69
CA GLY A 162 -10.23 -17.20 3.24
C GLY A 162 -10.97 -17.00 4.57
N SER A 163 -10.68 -17.85 5.53
CA SER A 163 -11.34 -17.82 6.85
C SER A 163 -10.51 -17.19 7.96
N ARG A 164 -9.24 -16.82 7.72
CA ARG A 164 -8.31 -16.48 8.81
C ARG A 164 -7.81 -15.04 8.83
N VAL A 165 -7.79 -14.34 7.70
CA VAL A 165 -7.21 -12.99 7.60
C VAL A 165 -8.25 -11.98 7.12
N TYR A 166 -8.28 -10.83 7.78
CA TYR A 166 -9.12 -9.70 7.44
C TYR A 166 -8.27 -8.45 7.27
N LEU A 167 -8.34 -7.82 6.10
CA LEU A 167 -7.64 -6.59 5.78
C LEU A 167 -8.58 -5.39 5.93
N LEU A 168 -8.13 -4.36 6.63
CA LEU A 168 -8.73 -3.02 6.63
C LEU A 168 -7.77 -2.07 5.94
N ALA A 169 -8.12 -1.59 4.77
CA ALA A 169 -7.36 -0.59 4.02
C ALA A 169 -7.99 0.79 4.28
N LEU A 170 -7.25 1.66 4.93
CA LEU A 170 -7.73 2.94 5.43
C LEU A 170 -7.13 4.11 4.64
N ASP A 171 -7.83 5.24 4.65
CA ASP A 171 -7.35 6.50 4.13
C ASP A 171 -6.98 7.42 5.30
N SER A 172 -5.70 7.61 5.53
CA SER A 172 -5.18 8.48 6.59
C SER A 172 -5.28 9.99 6.28
N ASP A 173 -5.61 10.35 5.03
CA ASP A 173 -5.87 11.75 4.64
C ASP A 173 -7.35 12.15 4.77
N THR A 174 -8.15 11.30 5.41
CA THR A 174 -9.48 11.66 5.90
C THR A 174 -9.59 11.37 7.39
N SER A 175 -10.67 11.86 8.02
CA SER A 175 -10.78 11.79 9.49
C SER A 175 -10.87 10.35 10.01
N LEU A 176 -10.00 10.03 10.95
CA LEU A 176 -10.00 8.82 11.79
C LEU A 176 -10.42 9.14 13.24
N LEU A 177 -10.79 10.40 13.52
CA LEU A 177 -11.23 10.82 14.85
C LEU A 177 -12.54 10.11 15.25
N PRO A 178 -12.76 9.86 16.53
CA PRO A 178 -13.99 9.24 17.02
C PRO A 178 -15.25 9.92 16.48
N GLY A 179 -16.17 9.12 15.96
CA GLY A 179 -17.43 9.61 15.37
C GLY A 179 -17.33 10.09 13.90
N SER A 180 -16.17 10.04 13.27
CA SER A 180 -16.05 10.22 11.81
C SER A 180 -16.64 9.02 11.06
N ASP A 181 -16.93 9.19 9.77
CA ASP A 181 -17.51 8.11 8.96
C ASP A 181 -16.58 6.91 8.89
N GLN A 182 -15.28 7.13 8.67
CA GLN A 182 -14.32 6.05 8.60
C GLN A 182 -14.13 5.38 9.97
N ALA A 183 -14.10 6.13 11.09
CA ALA A 183 -14.00 5.55 12.41
C ALA A 183 -15.21 4.65 12.73
N ARG A 184 -16.45 5.10 12.46
CA ARG A 184 -17.65 4.27 12.61
C ARG A 184 -17.62 3.03 11.74
N TRP A 185 -17.11 3.15 10.51
CA TRP A 185 -16.96 2.01 9.62
C TRP A 185 -15.93 0.99 10.17
N ILE A 186 -14.78 1.45 10.72
CA ILE A 186 -13.80 0.57 11.37
C ILE A 186 -14.43 -0.17 12.54
N GLU A 187 -15.18 0.54 13.41
CA GLU A 187 -15.91 -0.05 14.53
C GLU A 187 -16.88 -1.14 14.08
N GLN A 188 -17.63 -0.89 13.02
CA GLN A 188 -18.54 -1.84 12.39
C GLN A 188 -17.82 -3.09 11.86
N GLN A 189 -16.70 -2.90 11.13
CA GLN A 189 -15.94 -4.00 10.57
C GLN A 189 -15.34 -4.89 11.66
N ILE A 190 -14.75 -4.31 12.69
CA ILE A 190 -14.14 -5.06 13.80
C ILE A 190 -15.22 -5.71 14.66
N GLY A 191 -16.33 -5.03 14.92
CA GLY A 191 -17.47 -5.59 15.69
C GLY A 191 -18.19 -6.72 14.96
N GLY A 192 -18.15 -6.74 13.63
CA GLY A 192 -18.76 -7.77 12.79
C GLY A 192 -17.82 -8.88 12.31
N LEU A 193 -16.58 -8.95 12.83
CA LEU A 193 -15.59 -9.95 12.39
C LEU A 193 -16.10 -11.39 12.60
N PRO A 194 -16.04 -12.24 11.55
CA PRO A 194 -16.32 -13.66 11.71
C PRO A 194 -15.43 -14.30 12.78
N ALA A 195 -15.99 -15.19 13.60
CA ALA A 195 -15.26 -15.88 14.66
C ALA A 195 -14.06 -16.70 14.16
N SER A 196 -14.01 -17.01 12.88
CA SER A 196 -12.89 -17.74 12.25
C SER A 196 -11.67 -16.88 11.94
N ILE A 197 -11.80 -15.55 11.97
CA ILE A 197 -10.69 -14.63 11.70
C ILE A 197 -9.68 -14.68 12.86
N ASP A 198 -8.44 -14.99 12.55
CA ASP A 198 -7.34 -15.01 13.51
C ASP A 198 -6.56 -13.67 13.50
N PHE A 199 -6.46 -13.02 12.33
CA PHE A 199 -5.63 -11.83 12.14
C PHE A 199 -6.40 -10.73 11.43
N VAL A 200 -6.30 -9.51 11.96
CA VAL A 200 -6.70 -8.27 11.30
C VAL A 200 -5.43 -7.51 10.91
N ILE A 201 -5.25 -7.32 9.61
CA ILE A 201 -4.20 -6.47 9.07
C ILE A 201 -4.85 -5.11 8.77
N VAL A 202 -4.33 -4.05 9.37
CA VAL A 202 -4.75 -2.67 9.08
C VAL A 202 -3.65 -2.03 8.25
N THR A 203 -3.98 -1.52 7.06
CA THR A 203 -3.04 -0.79 6.23
C THR A 203 -3.51 0.64 6.00
N LEU A 204 -2.59 1.58 6.08
CA LEU A 204 -2.79 3.00 5.83
C LEU A 204 -1.44 3.63 5.48
N HIS A 205 -1.45 4.90 5.05
CA HIS A 205 -0.20 5.54 4.67
C HIS A 205 0.54 6.15 5.87
N HIS A 206 -0.10 7.07 6.62
CA HIS A 206 0.56 7.72 7.75
C HIS A 206 0.55 6.81 8.99
N PRO A 207 1.72 6.58 9.62
CA PRO A 207 1.85 5.59 10.69
C PRO A 207 1.21 6.06 12.01
N PRO A 208 0.43 5.19 12.70
CA PRO A 208 -0.07 5.47 14.05
C PRO A 208 0.99 5.39 15.15
N VAL A 209 2.07 4.69 14.87
CA VAL A 209 3.26 4.57 15.72
C VAL A 209 4.48 4.67 14.82
N ALA A 210 5.40 5.57 15.15
CA ALA A 210 6.66 5.77 14.47
C ALA A 210 7.71 6.28 15.46
N ASP A 211 8.97 6.16 15.11
CA ASP A 211 10.07 6.79 15.84
C ASP A 211 9.94 8.30 15.76
N ILE A 212 9.86 8.95 16.94
CA ILE A 212 9.75 10.41 17.04
C ILE A 212 11.07 11.06 16.64
N GLN A 213 11.04 11.79 15.53
CA GLN A 213 12.21 12.50 15.00
C GLN A 213 12.36 13.82 15.73
N GLN A 214 13.55 14.09 16.29
CA GLN A 214 13.84 15.31 17.07
C GLN A 214 14.86 16.23 16.38
N HIS A 215 15.79 15.67 15.61
CA HIS A 215 16.90 16.40 15.00
C HIS A 215 16.90 16.36 13.46
N ILE A 216 15.98 15.60 12.86
CA ILE A 216 15.81 15.50 11.42
C ILE A 216 14.62 16.37 11.01
N GLU A 217 14.79 17.21 9.99
CA GLU A 217 13.75 18.18 9.56
C GLU A 217 12.49 17.53 8.97
N VAL A 218 12.44 16.22 8.82
CA VAL A 218 11.32 15.50 8.23
C VAL A 218 10.35 15.09 9.33
N ASP A 219 9.23 15.80 9.45
CA ASP A 219 8.18 15.50 10.42
C ASP A 219 7.29 14.36 9.92
N HIS A 220 7.61 13.14 10.33
CA HIS A 220 6.80 11.95 10.12
C HIS A 220 6.14 11.44 11.40
N ASN A 221 6.02 12.31 12.40
CA ASN A 221 5.40 11.99 13.67
C ASN A 221 3.90 11.66 13.49
N PRO A 222 3.34 10.73 14.28
CA PRO A 222 1.91 10.43 14.24
C PRO A 222 1.06 11.68 14.51
N ARG A 223 0.10 11.96 13.63
CA ARG A 223 -0.83 13.09 13.73
C ARG A 223 -2.00 12.72 14.68
N PRO A 224 -2.81 13.67 15.15
CA PRO A 224 -3.98 13.39 15.99
C PRO A 224 -4.91 12.31 15.40
N ASN A 225 -5.03 12.24 14.09
CA ASN A 225 -5.82 11.24 13.35
C ASN A 225 -5.33 9.81 13.62
N GLU A 226 -4.04 9.59 13.42
CA GLU A 226 -3.42 8.27 13.60
C GLU A 226 -3.30 7.90 15.09
N ILE A 227 -3.09 8.88 15.97
CA ILE A 227 -3.12 8.68 17.42
C ILE A 227 -4.49 8.16 17.86
N ALA A 228 -5.59 8.75 17.36
CA ALA A 228 -6.94 8.29 17.67
C ALA A 228 -7.19 6.84 17.18
N LEU A 229 -6.68 6.48 15.99
CA LEU A 229 -6.74 5.11 15.49
C LEU A 229 -5.96 4.16 16.41
N ARG A 230 -4.74 4.53 16.82
CA ARG A 230 -3.93 3.73 17.74
C ARG A 230 -4.68 3.47 19.06
N GLU A 231 -5.27 4.51 19.66
CA GLU A 231 -6.04 4.40 20.91
C GLU A 231 -7.26 3.48 20.75
N TYR A 232 -7.93 3.54 19.60
CA TYR A 232 -9.03 2.64 19.29
C TYR A 232 -8.55 1.19 19.15
N LEU A 233 -7.48 0.94 18.37
CA LEU A 233 -6.94 -0.39 18.17
C LEU A 233 -6.38 -1.01 19.46
N SER A 234 -5.79 -0.20 20.35
CA SER A 234 -5.36 -0.65 21.68
C SER A 234 -6.51 -1.18 22.51
N LYS A 235 -7.69 -0.52 22.47
CA LYS A 235 -8.91 -0.99 23.15
C LYS A 235 -9.50 -2.22 22.45
N ALA A 236 -9.59 -2.20 21.14
CA ALA A 236 -10.09 -3.33 20.35
C ALA A 236 -9.25 -4.59 20.55
N ALA A 237 -7.93 -4.46 20.62
CA ALA A 237 -7.03 -5.58 20.86
C ALA A 237 -7.25 -6.27 22.21
N GLN A 238 -7.82 -5.61 23.21
CA GLN A 238 -8.12 -6.22 24.51
C GLN A 238 -9.36 -7.11 24.47
N THR A 239 -10.31 -6.82 23.60
CA THR A 239 -11.63 -7.48 23.59
C THR A 239 -11.89 -8.33 22.36
N CYS A 240 -11.24 -8.04 21.23
CA CYS A 240 -11.38 -8.79 20.00
C CYS A 240 -10.64 -10.15 20.08
N HIS A 241 -11.25 -11.20 19.51
CA HIS A 241 -10.66 -12.52 19.43
C HIS A 241 -9.48 -12.60 18.43
N ALA A 242 -9.41 -11.69 17.45
CA ALA A 242 -8.34 -11.64 16.48
C ALA A 242 -7.12 -10.85 16.98
N SER A 243 -5.94 -11.15 16.49
CA SER A 243 -4.71 -10.39 16.70
C SER A 243 -4.57 -9.33 15.62
N PHE A 244 -3.93 -8.19 15.96
CA PHE A 244 -3.81 -7.04 15.08
C PHE A 244 -2.36 -6.80 14.65
N LEU A 245 -2.20 -6.50 13.35
CA LEU A 245 -0.99 -5.96 12.75
C LEU A 245 -1.34 -4.71 11.94
N VAL A 246 -0.63 -3.62 12.16
CA VAL A 246 -0.74 -2.37 11.38
C VAL A 246 0.48 -2.25 10.49
N SER A 247 0.27 -1.99 9.19
CA SER A 247 1.34 -1.72 8.23
C SER A 247 1.13 -0.35 7.60
N ALA A 248 2.08 0.54 7.74
CA ALA A 248 2.04 1.90 7.22
C ALA A 248 3.25 2.20 6.33
N GLY A 249 3.18 3.27 5.54
CA GLY A 249 4.25 3.83 4.73
C GLY A 249 4.77 5.15 5.28
N HIS A 250 4.92 6.16 4.40
CA HIS A 250 5.22 7.55 4.67
C HIS A 250 6.66 7.83 5.12
N THR A 251 7.17 7.13 6.12
CA THR A 251 8.59 7.16 6.46
C THR A 251 9.34 6.19 5.53
N HIS A 252 10.25 6.71 4.70
CA HIS A 252 10.97 5.90 3.73
C HIS A 252 12.09 5.08 4.41
N ASN A 253 11.68 4.29 5.38
CA ASN A 253 12.50 3.38 6.17
C ASN A 253 11.62 2.25 6.72
N TYR A 254 12.20 1.41 7.57
CA TYR A 254 11.49 0.35 8.28
C TYR A 254 11.56 0.58 9.78
N GLU A 255 10.42 0.48 10.46
CA GLU A 255 10.29 0.53 11.91
C GLU A 255 9.36 -0.57 12.37
N ARG A 256 9.57 -1.10 13.59
CA ARG A 256 8.72 -2.11 14.19
C ARG A 256 8.50 -1.88 15.67
N ASN A 257 7.25 -1.69 16.06
CA ASN A 257 6.84 -1.40 17.42
C ASN A 257 5.72 -2.33 17.87
N ILE A 258 5.58 -2.50 19.18
CA ILE A 258 4.41 -3.13 19.80
C ILE A 258 3.83 -2.16 20.82
N VAL A 259 2.56 -1.83 20.66
CA VAL A 259 1.81 -0.99 21.62
C VAL A 259 0.52 -1.72 21.99
N ASP A 260 0.31 -1.96 23.27
CA ASP A 260 -0.90 -2.60 23.82
C ASP A 260 -1.30 -3.92 23.12
N GLY A 261 -0.30 -4.71 22.72
CA GLY A 261 -0.50 -6.01 22.07
C GLY A 261 -0.80 -5.91 20.55
N VAL A 262 -0.75 -4.73 19.97
CA VAL A 262 -0.84 -4.50 18.52
C VAL A 262 0.57 -4.34 17.94
N MET A 263 0.88 -5.07 16.87
CA MET A 263 2.11 -4.92 16.12
C MET A 263 1.96 -3.76 15.11
N TYR A 264 2.92 -2.83 15.11
CA TYR A 264 2.98 -1.71 14.17
C TYR A 264 4.26 -1.79 13.34
N LEU A 265 4.10 -1.69 12.04
CA LEU A 265 5.19 -1.64 11.07
C LEU A 265 5.10 -0.32 10.30
N VAL A 266 6.24 0.33 10.14
CA VAL A 266 6.46 1.30 9.06
C VAL A 266 7.27 0.60 7.98
N SER A 267 6.78 0.59 6.74
CA SER A 267 7.40 -0.10 5.61
C SER A 267 7.26 0.75 4.35
N GLY A 268 8.09 1.81 4.28
CA GLY A 268 8.13 2.80 3.19
C GLY A 268 9.31 2.63 2.23
N GLY A 269 9.82 1.41 2.07
CA GLY A 269 11.05 1.12 1.30
C GLY A 269 10.86 0.84 -0.18
N GLY A 270 9.71 1.17 -0.79
CA GLY A 270 9.32 0.71 -2.13
C GLY A 270 10.02 1.37 -3.32
N GLY A 271 10.75 2.48 -3.12
CA GLY A 271 11.43 3.16 -4.23
C GLY A 271 11.62 4.67 -4.04
N ALA A 272 10.88 5.32 -3.14
CA ALA A 272 11.11 6.71 -2.78
C ALA A 272 12.51 6.90 -2.15
N PRO A 273 13.10 8.12 -2.23
CA PRO A 273 14.40 8.39 -1.59
C PRO A 273 14.34 8.05 -0.10
N PRO A 274 15.22 7.17 0.40
CA PRO A 274 15.15 6.72 1.78
C PRO A 274 15.56 7.82 2.76
N TYR A 275 15.04 7.74 3.99
CA TYR A 275 15.38 8.65 5.09
C TYR A 275 16.20 7.93 6.14
N PHE A 276 17.08 8.69 6.82
CA PHE A 276 17.59 8.27 8.11
C PHE A 276 16.49 8.44 9.17
N VAL A 277 16.43 7.51 10.11
CA VAL A 277 15.47 7.53 11.21
C VAL A 277 16.24 7.49 12.52
N GLU A 278 15.91 8.39 13.43
CA GLU A 278 16.38 8.37 14.82
C GLU A 278 15.61 7.27 15.55
N ARG A 279 16.29 6.18 15.89
CA ARG A 279 15.66 5.03 16.54
C ARG A 279 15.34 5.34 18.01
N THR A 280 14.06 5.21 18.36
CA THR A 280 13.63 5.30 19.77
C THR A 280 13.92 4.00 20.52
N PRO A 281 13.92 4.01 21.87
CA PRO A 281 14.07 2.80 22.66
C PRO A 281 12.98 1.75 22.40
N GLU A 282 11.80 2.16 22.01
CA GLU A 282 10.62 1.35 21.76
C GLU A 282 10.64 0.64 20.40
N ASP A 283 11.38 1.17 19.40
CA ASP A 283 11.56 0.49 18.12
C ASP A 283 12.29 -0.83 18.32
N LEU A 284 11.67 -1.92 17.92
CA LEU A 284 12.22 -3.27 18.03
C LEU A 284 13.23 -3.58 16.92
N TYR A 285 13.25 -2.78 15.85
CA TYR A 285 14.24 -2.84 14.78
C TYR A 285 15.35 -1.81 15.03
N LYS A 286 16.45 -2.26 15.61
CA LYS A 286 17.56 -1.39 16.04
C LYS A 286 18.58 -1.09 14.96
N SER A 287 18.41 -1.59 13.74
CA SER A 287 19.41 -1.40 12.69
C SER A 287 19.40 0.02 12.15
N ILE A 288 20.60 0.58 11.96
CA ILE A 288 20.84 1.87 11.32
C ILE A 288 21.30 1.72 9.87
N LEU A 289 21.14 0.54 9.27
CA LEU A 289 21.52 0.29 7.87
C LEU A 289 20.75 1.22 6.93
N PHE A 290 21.51 1.83 6.02
CA PHE A 290 21.01 2.79 5.06
C PHE A 290 21.69 2.60 3.69
N PRO A 291 21.01 2.82 2.57
CA PRO A 291 19.57 3.04 2.43
C PRO A 291 18.77 1.76 2.74
N ASN A 292 17.50 1.92 3.13
CA ASN A 292 16.65 0.80 3.52
C ASN A 292 15.50 0.60 2.53
N TYR A 293 15.78 0.16 1.30
CA TYR A 293 14.78 -0.34 0.36
C TYR A 293 14.40 -1.77 0.74
N HIS A 294 13.11 -2.05 0.86
CA HIS A 294 12.66 -3.34 1.39
C HIS A 294 11.20 -3.64 1.04
N TYR A 295 10.80 -4.86 1.32
CA TYR A 295 9.42 -5.29 1.47
C TYR A 295 9.28 -6.21 2.69
N VAL A 296 8.05 -6.35 3.17
CA VAL A 296 7.70 -7.27 4.26
C VAL A 296 6.86 -8.42 3.71
N LYS A 297 7.28 -9.65 3.97
CA LYS A 297 6.55 -10.87 3.67
C LYS A 297 5.82 -11.35 4.92
N LEU A 298 4.51 -11.53 4.80
CA LEU A 298 3.64 -12.02 5.86
C LEU A 298 3.16 -13.42 5.48
N THR A 299 3.43 -14.40 6.32
CA THR A 299 3.04 -15.80 6.10
C THR A 299 2.11 -16.26 7.21
N VAL A 300 0.92 -16.73 6.84
CA VAL A 300 -0.07 -17.25 7.80
C VAL A 300 0.23 -18.70 8.11
N GLU A 301 0.75 -18.94 9.30
CA GLU A 301 1.03 -20.28 9.84
C GLU A 301 -0.11 -20.74 10.74
N LYS A 302 0.01 -21.95 11.29
CA LYS A 302 -1.06 -22.57 12.10
C LYS A 302 -1.42 -21.73 13.32
N ASP A 303 -0.43 -21.22 14.02
CA ASP A 303 -0.52 -20.58 15.33
C ASP A 303 -0.08 -19.10 15.34
N ARG A 304 0.37 -18.58 14.20
CA ARG A 304 0.89 -17.22 14.07
C ARG A 304 0.80 -16.67 12.65
N LEU A 305 0.90 -15.35 12.56
CA LEU A 305 1.28 -14.63 11.36
C LEU A 305 2.78 -14.32 11.49
N HIS A 306 3.59 -14.99 10.66
CA HIS A 306 5.04 -14.77 10.61
C HIS A 306 5.37 -13.64 9.66
N GLY A 307 6.12 -12.64 10.11
CA GLY A 307 6.62 -11.53 9.31
C GLY A 307 8.12 -11.63 9.08
N ALA A 308 8.56 -11.32 7.86
CA ALA A 308 9.96 -11.29 7.47
C ALA A 308 10.23 -10.07 6.59
N MET A 309 11.12 -9.17 7.02
CA MET A 309 11.54 -8.00 6.25
C MET A 309 12.78 -8.32 5.45
N TYR A 310 12.68 -8.17 4.13
CA TYR A 310 13.76 -8.36 3.18
C TYR A 310 14.23 -7.01 2.65
N ARG A 311 15.46 -6.66 3.01
CA ARG A 311 16.13 -5.43 2.58
C ARG A 311 16.96 -5.67 1.32
N VAL A 312 16.98 -4.72 0.40
CA VAL A 312 17.97 -4.70 -0.69
C VAL A 312 19.36 -4.54 -0.08
N GLU A 313 20.23 -5.52 -0.31
CA GLU A 313 21.53 -5.61 0.37
C GLU A 313 22.43 -4.42 0.05
N ASN A 314 22.64 -4.17 -1.24
CA ASN A 314 23.38 -3.01 -1.74
C ASN A 314 22.71 -2.47 -3.02
N PRO A 315 22.08 -1.29 -2.98
CA PRO A 315 21.41 -0.73 -4.14
C PRO A 315 22.34 -0.22 -5.25
N GLU A 316 23.65 -0.14 -4.99
CA GLU A 316 24.63 0.40 -5.96
C GLU A 316 25.22 -0.67 -6.88
N VAL A 317 25.09 -1.96 -6.52
CA VAL A 317 25.65 -3.05 -7.35
C VAL A 317 24.74 -3.38 -8.54
N GLU A 318 25.31 -3.92 -9.60
CA GLU A 318 24.57 -4.30 -10.81
C GLU A 318 23.59 -5.45 -10.52
N ASN A 319 24.05 -6.51 -9.86
CA ASN A 319 23.27 -7.67 -9.49
C ASN A 319 22.66 -7.49 -8.09
N LEU A 320 21.42 -7.02 -8.03
CA LEU A 320 20.72 -6.79 -6.79
C LEU A 320 20.30 -8.10 -6.11
N SER A 321 20.39 -8.09 -4.79
CA SER A 321 19.94 -9.17 -3.89
C SER A 321 19.18 -8.60 -2.70
N VAL A 322 18.42 -9.46 -2.01
CA VAL A 322 17.83 -9.14 -0.72
C VAL A 322 18.45 -9.97 0.37
N GLU A 323 18.50 -9.41 1.55
CA GLU A 323 18.88 -10.06 2.78
C GLU A 323 17.75 -9.99 3.80
N LEU A 324 17.54 -11.06 4.57
CA LEU A 324 16.61 -11.07 5.68
C LEU A 324 17.20 -10.23 6.83
N LYS A 325 16.51 -9.16 7.24
CA LYS A 325 17.00 -8.24 8.29
C LYS A 325 16.16 -8.21 9.54
N ASP A 326 14.91 -8.59 9.46
CA ASP A 326 14.03 -8.67 10.64
C ASP A 326 13.03 -9.80 10.48
N THR A 327 12.67 -10.39 11.61
CA THR A 327 11.55 -11.34 11.71
C THR A 327 10.75 -11.06 12.96
N PHE A 328 9.45 -11.33 12.88
CA PHE A 328 8.54 -11.18 13.99
C PHE A 328 7.36 -12.14 13.86
N ASP A 329 6.69 -12.38 14.97
CA ASP A 329 5.48 -13.21 15.03
C ASP A 329 4.33 -12.45 15.69
N VAL A 330 3.14 -12.58 15.12
CA VAL A 330 1.88 -12.19 15.75
C VAL A 330 1.12 -13.47 16.03
N ALA A 331 1.02 -13.84 17.31
CA ALA A 331 0.40 -15.11 17.71
C ALA A 331 -1.14 -15.07 17.51
N VAL A 332 -1.73 -16.22 17.21
CA VAL A 332 -3.19 -16.42 17.32
C VAL A 332 -3.57 -16.30 18.78
N LYS A 333 -4.63 -15.55 19.07
CA LYS A 333 -5.17 -15.45 20.44
C LYS A 333 -5.81 -16.76 20.88
N ALA A 334 -5.60 -17.13 22.13
CA ALA A 334 -6.32 -18.24 22.75
C ALA A 334 -7.83 -17.94 22.73
N ARG A 335 -8.61 -18.89 22.27
CA ARG A 335 -10.08 -18.83 22.24
C ARG A 335 -10.67 -19.44 23.49
#